data_6a0b9c211e2a8622963cb7e26c72a571
#
_entry.id   6a0b9c211e2a8622963cb7e26c72a571
#
_cell.length_a   1.000
_cell.length_b   1.000
_cell.length_c   1.000
_cell.angle_alpha   90.00
_cell.angle_beta   90.00
_cell.angle_gamma   90.00
#
_symmetry.space_group_name_H-M   'P 1'
#
loop_
_entity.id
_entity.type
_entity.pdbx_description
1 polymer ?
#
loop_
_entity_poly.entity_id
_entity_poly.type
_entity_poly.pdbx_seq_one_letter_code
_entity_poly.pdbx_strand_id
1 'polypeptide(L)'
;MKVSVLLVCLIWFKVNFSVPVEDLDIFAEEVVQNEVEKGNFSNMPDNIRRIPRGICMNTYECRIEGGKSYGFCALGFGVCCVFRATCKQEVINNLTYFVNPDFPDLTRGMSSCSLKVKKIESEVSQIRFDFIHFNLGQPNRKTGICEEDVFKITGENTTKDLIICGMNSGQHVYVDVENIDELNVEMTLSKKAVSRIWEIIITQVSFSEGSPPGCLQYFTGRYGTVQTMNFADNGRHLANQDYNICIRQEENMCSITYEPCHENAFRISPNSEDTTINTNLLAEGSGDGESDDLRESFRAIEMCNDRIILPCDTEELIMPGMFNLAPGSCNLIHCGLSLCPSGNDPCKIESSATPFNIGVHFGNSAKPVSPEDNLGMCLNYEQIPCE
;
A
#
# COMPACT_ATOMS: atom_id res chain seq x y z
N MET A 1 -27.41 22.10 -2.27
CA MET A 1 -26.23 21.59 -3.01
C MET A 1 -25.00 22.35 -2.50
N LYS A 2 -24.28 21.78 -1.54
CA LYS A 2 -22.97 22.30 -1.12
C LYS A 2 -21.94 21.55 -1.96
N VAL A 3 -21.34 22.23 -2.90
CA VAL A 3 -20.17 21.71 -3.64
C VAL A 3 -18.98 21.87 -2.71
N SER A 4 -18.55 20.78 -2.08
CA SER A 4 -17.29 20.74 -1.33
C SER A 4 -16.14 20.65 -2.34
N VAL A 5 -15.54 21.79 -2.64
CA VAL A 5 -14.31 21.84 -3.45
C VAL A 5 -13.15 21.54 -2.51
N LEU A 6 -12.52 20.38 -2.67
CA LEU A 6 -11.27 20.02 -1.98
C LEU A 6 -10.15 20.90 -2.54
N LEU A 7 -9.87 22.03 -1.91
CA LEU A 7 -8.75 22.91 -2.24
C LEU A 7 -7.57 22.59 -1.30
N VAL A 8 -6.50 22.09 -1.88
CA VAL A 8 -5.23 21.91 -1.17
C VAL A 8 -4.67 23.28 -0.82
N CYS A 9 -4.49 23.55 0.47
CA CYS A 9 -3.96 24.82 0.95
C CYS A 9 -2.45 24.88 0.73
N LEU A 10 -2.03 25.57 -0.31
CA LEU A 10 -0.64 25.95 -0.53
C LEU A 10 -0.48 27.44 -0.19
N ILE A 11 0.47 27.79 0.66
CA ILE A 11 0.82 29.18 0.94
C ILE A 11 1.60 29.73 -0.25
N TRP A 12 1.02 30.70 -0.96
CA TRP A 12 1.60 31.35 -2.12
C TRP A 12 2.47 32.55 -1.74
N PHE A 13 3.68 32.55 -2.23
CA PHE A 13 4.41 33.80 -2.51
C PHE A 13 4.07 34.24 -3.95
N LYS A 14 3.69 35.50 -4.08
CA LYS A 14 3.17 36.20 -5.25
C LYS A 14 3.82 35.83 -6.59
N VAL A 15 3.05 35.30 -7.53
CA VAL A 15 3.16 35.60 -8.96
C VAL A 15 1.76 35.57 -9.58
N ASN A 16 1.40 36.63 -10.33
CA ASN A 16 0.14 36.78 -11.06
C ASN A 16 0.16 35.90 -12.32
N PHE A 17 -0.66 34.85 -12.37
CA PHE A 17 -1.14 34.28 -13.65
C PHE A 17 -2.52 33.68 -13.43
N SER A 18 -3.46 33.98 -14.33
CA SER A 18 -4.79 33.40 -14.41
C SER A 18 -4.72 32.09 -15.20
N VAL A 19 -4.97 30.95 -14.54
CA VAL A 19 -5.04 29.60 -15.13
C VAL A 19 -6.42 29.00 -14.86
N PRO A 20 -7.04 28.26 -15.79
CA PRO A 20 -8.33 27.60 -15.60
C PRO A 20 -8.28 26.50 -14.51
N VAL A 21 -9.42 26.26 -13.86
CA VAL A 21 -9.55 25.47 -12.64
C VAL A 21 -9.26 23.97 -12.81
N GLU A 22 -9.17 23.45 -14.02
CA GLU A 22 -8.96 22.03 -14.31
C GLU A 22 -7.51 21.55 -14.20
N ASP A 23 -6.52 22.47 -14.16
CA ASP A 23 -5.09 22.13 -14.17
C ASP A 23 -4.40 22.28 -12.79
N LEU A 24 -5.14 22.49 -11.70
CA LEU A 24 -4.54 22.81 -10.39
C LEU A 24 -3.96 21.60 -9.65
N ASP A 25 -4.40 20.38 -9.96
CA ASP A 25 -3.89 19.17 -9.30
C ASP A 25 -2.51 18.76 -9.84
N ILE A 26 -2.22 19.03 -11.12
CA ILE A 26 -0.94 18.71 -11.77
C ILE A 26 0.18 19.65 -11.27
N PHE A 27 -0.13 20.90 -10.97
CA PHE A 27 0.86 21.87 -10.50
C PHE A 27 1.33 21.66 -9.06
N ALA A 28 0.54 20.96 -8.21
CA ALA A 28 0.91 20.72 -6.83
C ALA A 28 2.04 19.69 -6.68
N GLU A 29 2.04 18.64 -7.52
CA GLU A 29 3.10 17.62 -7.54
C GLU A 29 4.36 18.12 -8.27
N GLU A 30 4.21 18.84 -9.38
CA GLU A 30 5.34 19.33 -10.18
C GLU A 30 6.15 20.43 -9.49
N VAL A 31 5.51 21.29 -8.69
CA VAL A 31 6.21 22.32 -7.89
C VAL A 31 7.01 21.70 -6.76
N VAL A 32 6.51 20.65 -6.12
CA VAL A 32 7.25 19.93 -5.06
C VAL A 32 8.45 19.17 -5.64
N GLN A 33 8.29 18.53 -6.81
CA GLN A 33 9.39 17.81 -7.47
C GLN A 33 10.47 18.76 -8.02
N ASN A 34 10.11 19.89 -8.61
CA ASN A 34 11.08 20.87 -9.13
C ASN A 34 11.87 21.61 -8.04
N GLU A 35 11.36 21.71 -6.80
CA GLU A 35 12.12 22.26 -5.67
C GLU A 35 13.03 21.21 -5.01
N VAL A 36 12.70 19.93 -5.09
CA VAL A 36 13.54 18.82 -4.62
C VAL A 36 14.78 18.66 -5.51
N GLU A 37 14.67 18.88 -6.84
CA GLU A 37 15.82 18.80 -7.75
C GLU A 37 16.80 19.97 -7.64
N LYS A 38 16.40 21.12 -7.08
CA LYS A 38 17.27 22.33 -6.96
C LYS A 38 18.04 22.45 -5.65
N GLY A 39 18.30 21.34 -4.99
CA GLY A 39 19.34 21.14 -3.98
C GLY A 39 19.79 22.35 -3.16
N ASN A 40 19.11 22.65 -2.05
CA ASN A 40 19.72 23.30 -0.88
C ASN A 40 18.80 23.19 0.37
N PHE A 41 18.40 21.97 0.73
CA PHE A 41 17.54 21.72 1.89
C PHE A 41 18.29 21.60 3.23
N SER A 42 19.61 21.75 3.24
CA SER A 42 20.40 21.52 4.47
C SER A 42 20.29 22.64 5.52
N ASN A 43 19.67 23.78 5.22
CA ASN A 43 19.61 24.94 6.12
C ASN A 43 18.21 25.50 6.38
N MET A 44 17.14 24.74 6.10
CA MET A 44 15.78 25.16 6.49
C MET A 44 15.50 24.75 7.95
N PRO A 45 14.98 25.67 8.78
CA PRO A 45 14.56 25.33 10.14
C PRO A 45 13.47 24.25 10.13
N ASP A 46 13.55 23.32 11.10
CA ASP A 46 12.69 22.13 11.21
C ASP A 46 11.18 22.40 11.25
N ASN A 47 10.77 23.63 11.47
CA ASN A 47 9.36 24.07 11.54
C ASN A 47 8.69 24.32 10.17
N ILE A 48 9.44 24.22 9.04
CA ILE A 48 8.85 24.38 7.69
C ILE A 48 8.52 23.00 7.06
N ARG A 49 8.77 21.91 7.75
CA ARG A 49 8.88 20.55 7.20
C ARG A 49 7.61 19.94 6.61
N ARG A 50 6.41 20.37 6.88
CA ARG A 50 5.19 19.96 6.15
C ARG A 50 4.04 20.91 6.51
N ILE A 51 3.60 21.68 5.54
CA ILE A 51 2.30 22.34 5.65
C ILE A 51 1.24 21.22 5.61
N PRO A 52 0.43 21.04 6.67
CA PRO A 52 -0.57 20.00 6.68
C PRO A 52 -1.63 20.26 5.60
N ARG A 53 -2.08 19.22 4.92
CA ARG A 53 -3.24 19.29 4.05
C ARG A 53 -4.48 19.59 4.89
N GLY A 54 -5.39 20.40 4.37
CA GLY A 54 -6.62 20.76 5.06
C GLY A 54 -7.74 21.07 4.09
N ILE A 55 -8.91 21.31 4.63
CA ILE A 55 -10.10 21.68 3.86
C ILE A 55 -10.20 23.21 3.83
N CYS A 56 -10.39 23.79 2.63
CA CYS A 56 -10.63 25.22 2.53
C CYS A 56 -12.08 25.53 2.92
N MET A 57 -12.26 26.26 4.03
CA MET A 57 -13.56 26.60 4.56
C MET A 57 -13.57 27.97 5.26
N ASN A 58 -14.74 28.44 5.64
CA ASN A 58 -14.85 29.67 6.40
C ASN A 58 -14.18 29.54 7.78
N THR A 59 -13.52 30.59 8.26
CA THR A 59 -12.82 30.60 9.55
C THR A 59 -13.75 30.24 10.73
N TYR A 60 -15.01 30.68 10.68
CA TYR A 60 -16.00 30.43 11.73
C TYR A 60 -16.41 28.94 11.72
N GLU A 61 -16.68 28.37 10.55
CA GLU A 61 -17.00 26.94 10.38
C GLU A 61 -15.84 26.07 10.86
N CYS A 62 -14.61 26.39 10.46
CA CYS A 62 -13.42 25.67 10.91
C CYS A 62 -13.31 25.58 12.42
N ARG A 63 -13.61 26.70 13.12
CA ARG A 63 -13.58 26.74 14.59
C ARG A 63 -14.71 25.95 15.22
N ILE A 64 -15.93 26.03 14.68
CA ILE A 64 -17.10 25.30 15.21
C ILE A 64 -16.90 23.79 15.07
N GLU A 65 -16.37 23.34 13.94
CA GLU A 65 -16.11 21.94 13.67
C GLU A 65 -14.83 21.40 14.39
N GLY A 66 -14.18 22.24 15.21
CA GLY A 66 -13.03 21.84 16.01
C GLY A 66 -11.72 21.78 15.25
N GLY A 67 -11.67 22.35 14.04
CA GLY A 67 -10.46 22.41 13.24
C GLY A 67 -9.52 23.55 13.66
N LYS A 68 -8.27 23.45 13.20
CA LYS A 68 -7.25 24.47 13.37
C LYS A 68 -6.90 25.11 12.04
N SER A 69 -6.94 26.44 11.97
CA SER A 69 -6.61 27.22 10.78
C SER A 69 -5.11 27.32 10.56
N TYR A 70 -4.66 26.99 9.33
CA TYR A 70 -3.29 27.09 8.86
C TYR A 70 -3.22 27.92 7.56
N GLY A 71 -3.18 29.24 7.70
CA GLY A 71 -3.10 30.13 6.53
C GLY A 71 -4.42 30.33 5.79
N PHE A 72 -4.38 31.13 4.73
CA PHE A 72 -5.55 31.47 3.92
C PHE A 72 -5.61 30.63 2.65
N CYS A 73 -6.84 30.36 2.17
CA CYS A 73 -7.13 29.72 0.90
C CYS A 73 -8.20 30.49 0.13
N ALA A 74 -8.55 30.08 -1.09
CA ALA A 74 -9.54 30.72 -1.94
C ALA A 74 -9.36 32.23 -2.03
N LEU A 75 -8.16 32.70 -2.39
CA LEU A 75 -7.80 34.12 -2.53
C LEU A 75 -8.05 34.96 -1.26
N GLY A 76 -8.01 34.33 -0.08
CA GLY A 76 -8.25 34.99 1.21
C GLY A 76 -9.69 34.93 1.71
N PHE A 77 -10.61 34.33 0.98
CA PHE A 77 -12.01 34.14 1.39
C PHE A 77 -12.21 32.98 2.38
N GLY A 78 -11.22 32.09 2.50
CA GLY A 78 -11.25 30.97 3.39
C GLY A 78 -9.92 30.74 4.12
N VAL A 79 -9.94 29.77 5.01
CA VAL A 79 -8.76 29.30 5.74
C VAL A 79 -8.55 27.81 5.47
N CYS A 80 -7.29 27.38 5.42
CA CYS A 80 -6.94 25.98 5.42
C CYS A 80 -7.22 25.39 6.80
N CYS A 81 -8.30 24.65 6.92
CA CYS A 81 -8.74 24.02 8.15
C CYS A 81 -8.21 22.60 8.25
N VAL A 82 -7.47 22.32 9.30
CA VAL A 82 -6.88 21.01 9.59
C VAL A 82 -7.57 20.40 10.79
N PHE A 83 -8.12 19.21 10.59
CA PHE A 83 -8.74 18.43 11.65
C PHE A 83 -7.76 17.41 12.20
N ARG A 84 -7.72 17.28 13.52
CA ARG A 84 -6.92 16.26 14.21
C ARG A 84 -7.79 15.51 15.19
N ALA A 85 -7.65 14.18 15.17
CA ALA A 85 -8.28 13.29 16.11
C ALA A 85 -7.23 12.43 16.82
N THR A 86 -7.53 12.02 18.04
CA THR A 86 -6.73 11.08 18.82
C THR A 86 -7.62 9.99 19.39
N CYS A 87 -7.10 9.15 20.27
CA CYS A 87 -7.82 8.01 20.83
C CYS A 87 -9.16 8.39 21.48
N LYS A 88 -10.16 7.53 21.31
CA LYS A 88 -11.52 7.65 21.85
C LYS A 88 -12.32 8.81 21.28
N GLN A 89 -11.95 9.29 20.10
CA GLN A 89 -12.69 10.33 19.39
C GLN A 89 -13.45 9.75 18.20
N GLU A 90 -14.22 10.61 17.56
CA GLU A 90 -15.00 10.31 16.36
C GLU A 90 -14.54 11.26 15.23
N VAL A 91 -14.38 10.70 14.02
CA VAL A 91 -14.07 11.44 12.81
C VAL A 91 -15.36 11.62 12.02
N ILE A 92 -15.72 12.89 11.79
CA ILE A 92 -16.91 13.30 11.03
C ILE A 92 -16.57 14.25 9.89
N ASN A 93 -15.29 14.47 9.62
CA ASN A 93 -14.80 15.37 8.58
C ASN A 93 -14.11 14.59 7.47
N ASN A 94 -14.07 15.14 6.27
CA ASN A 94 -13.50 14.44 5.12
C ASN A 94 -12.02 14.14 5.31
N LEU A 95 -11.22 15.14 5.70
CA LEU A 95 -9.77 14.97 5.82
C LEU A 95 -9.37 15.21 7.28
N THR A 96 -8.98 14.13 7.97
CA THR A 96 -8.63 14.17 9.39
C THR A 96 -7.32 13.46 9.66
N TYR A 97 -6.44 14.08 10.44
CA TYR A 97 -5.21 13.46 10.93
C TYR A 97 -5.50 12.70 12.23
N PHE A 98 -5.40 11.40 12.19
CA PHE A 98 -5.41 10.55 13.37
C PHE A 98 -4.00 10.39 13.91
N VAL A 99 -3.73 10.94 15.10
CA VAL A 99 -2.40 10.99 15.70
C VAL A 99 -2.37 10.33 17.07
N ASN A 100 -1.20 9.83 17.47
CA ASN A 100 -1.02 9.36 18.82
C ASN A 100 -1.14 10.53 19.84
N PRO A 101 -1.59 10.26 21.08
CA PRO A 101 -1.88 11.32 22.05
C PRO A 101 -0.71 12.28 22.33
N ASP A 102 0.51 11.78 22.28
CA ASP A 102 1.73 12.56 22.57
C ASP A 102 2.37 13.14 21.30
N PHE A 103 1.72 13.00 20.13
CA PHE A 103 2.29 13.45 18.84
C PHE A 103 2.69 14.94 18.87
N PRO A 104 3.90 15.32 18.41
CA PRO A 104 4.87 14.54 17.62
C PRO A 104 5.81 13.64 18.43
N ASP A 105 5.67 13.56 19.73
CA ASP A 105 6.47 12.68 20.57
C ASP A 105 5.97 11.23 20.50
N LEU A 106 6.85 10.30 20.87
CA LEU A 106 6.56 8.86 20.90
C LEU A 106 5.65 8.52 22.08
N THR A 107 4.59 7.78 21.84
CA THR A 107 3.69 7.29 22.89
C THR A 107 4.25 6.02 23.56
N ARG A 108 4.18 5.99 24.90
CA ARG A 108 4.57 4.86 25.75
C ARG A 108 3.49 4.55 26.78
N GLY A 109 3.45 3.28 27.22
CA GLY A 109 2.58 2.88 28.35
C GLY A 109 1.08 2.81 28.06
N MET A 110 0.65 3.06 26.83
CA MET A 110 -0.73 2.90 26.39
C MET A 110 -1.02 1.41 26.08
N SER A 111 -2.21 0.95 26.43
CA SER A 111 -2.65 -0.44 26.16
C SER A 111 -3.65 -0.56 25.03
N SER A 112 -4.34 0.51 24.68
CA SER A 112 -5.32 0.53 23.60
C SER A 112 -5.62 1.95 23.13
N CYS A 113 -5.99 2.05 21.86
CA CYS A 113 -6.51 3.28 21.25
C CYS A 113 -7.64 2.88 20.29
N SER A 114 -8.73 3.61 20.32
CA SER A 114 -9.85 3.39 19.41
C SER A 114 -10.29 4.72 18.80
N LEU A 115 -10.75 4.67 17.55
CA LEU A 115 -11.31 5.80 16.82
C LEU A 115 -12.49 5.30 16.01
N LYS A 116 -13.57 6.09 15.98
CA LYS A 116 -14.70 5.87 15.09
C LYS A 116 -14.62 6.80 13.89
N VAL A 117 -14.85 6.27 12.70
CA VAL A 117 -14.92 7.06 11.46
C VAL A 117 -16.33 6.93 10.90
N LYS A 118 -17.07 8.03 10.87
CA LYS A 118 -18.41 8.08 10.28
C LYS A 118 -18.38 8.67 8.90
N LYS A 119 -19.19 8.13 8.02
CA LYS A 119 -19.40 8.72 6.69
C LYS A 119 -20.01 10.11 6.84
N ILE A 120 -19.45 11.06 6.08
CA ILE A 120 -19.97 12.43 6.02
C ILE A 120 -21.20 12.52 5.13
N GLU A 121 -21.24 11.72 4.05
CA GLU A 121 -22.31 11.72 3.05
C GLU A 121 -22.53 10.29 2.52
N SER A 122 -23.72 10.01 2.00
CA SER A 122 -24.05 8.71 1.43
C SER A 122 -23.26 8.36 0.17
N GLU A 123 -22.72 9.35 -0.53
CA GLU A 123 -21.91 9.20 -1.75
C GLU A 123 -20.47 8.73 -1.48
N VAL A 124 -20.04 8.72 -0.22
CA VAL A 124 -18.75 8.15 0.17
C VAL A 124 -18.80 6.65 -0.02
N SER A 125 -17.95 6.12 -0.89
CA SER A 125 -17.82 4.69 -1.18
C SER A 125 -16.64 4.03 -0.50
N GLN A 126 -15.58 4.80 -0.26
CA GLN A 126 -14.34 4.30 0.35
C GLN A 126 -13.78 5.28 1.39
N ILE A 127 -13.02 4.73 2.33
CA ILE A 127 -12.17 5.53 3.23
C ILE A 127 -10.73 5.15 2.97
N ARG A 128 -9.90 6.15 2.65
CA ARG A 128 -8.48 6.00 2.46
C ARG A 128 -7.74 6.37 3.74
N PHE A 129 -6.81 5.52 4.14
CA PHE A 129 -5.88 5.73 5.24
C PHE A 129 -4.47 5.86 4.68
N ASP A 130 -3.87 7.05 4.77
CA ASP A 130 -2.48 7.30 4.39
C ASP A 130 -1.60 7.27 5.65
N PHE A 131 -0.68 6.36 5.73
CA PHE A 131 0.22 6.17 6.87
C PHE A 131 1.44 7.10 6.75
N ILE A 132 1.31 8.37 7.15
CA ILE A 132 2.41 9.35 7.10
C ILE A 132 3.53 8.92 8.04
N HIS A 133 3.16 8.62 9.29
CA HIS A 133 3.99 7.94 10.26
C HIS A 133 3.21 6.75 10.80
N PHE A 134 3.78 5.57 10.70
CA PHE A 134 3.18 4.37 11.26
C PHE A 134 4.28 3.42 11.71
N ASN A 135 4.56 3.45 13.01
CA ASN A 135 5.52 2.56 13.64
C ASN A 135 4.90 2.00 14.92
N LEU A 136 4.50 0.75 14.87
CA LEU A 136 4.00 -0.06 15.98
C LEU A 136 4.97 -1.20 16.26
N GLY A 137 4.67 -2.00 17.30
CA GLY A 137 5.42 -3.22 17.58
C GLY A 137 5.45 -4.15 16.36
N GLN A 138 6.60 -4.80 16.14
CA GLN A 138 6.80 -5.73 15.04
C GLN A 138 5.97 -7.01 15.24
N PRO A 139 5.57 -7.69 14.15
CA PRO A 139 4.95 -9.00 14.24
C PRO A 139 5.91 -10.01 14.87
N ASN A 140 5.38 -11.14 15.30
CA ASN A 140 6.20 -12.28 15.70
C ASN A 140 7.12 -12.66 14.52
N ARG A 141 8.42 -12.56 14.70
CA ARG A 141 9.41 -12.73 13.63
C ARG A 141 9.33 -14.10 12.96
N LYS A 142 8.92 -15.15 13.68
CA LYS A 142 8.83 -16.52 13.15
C LYS A 142 7.52 -16.77 12.40
N THR A 143 6.41 -16.23 12.91
CA THR A 143 5.07 -16.52 12.36
C THR A 143 4.49 -15.41 11.49
N GLY A 144 5.02 -14.18 11.57
CA GLY A 144 4.44 -13.04 10.87
C GLY A 144 3.12 -12.52 11.48
N ILE A 145 2.68 -13.07 12.62
CA ILE A 145 1.41 -12.70 13.25
C ILE A 145 1.60 -11.47 14.15
N CYS A 146 0.70 -10.50 14.03
CA CYS A 146 0.61 -9.36 14.94
C CYS A 146 0.06 -9.80 16.28
N GLU A 147 0.92 -10.05 17.27
CA GLU A 147 0.55 -10.57 18.60
C GLU A 147 0.60 -9.52 19.70
N GLU A 148 1.54 -8.58 19.59
CA GLU A 148 1.82 -7.59 20.63
C GLU A 148 1.11 -6.28 20.39
N ASP A 149 1.38 -5.69 19.23
CA ASP A 149 0.70 -4.49 18.76
C ASP A 149 -0.12 -4.86 17.54
N VAL A 150 -1.39 -4.47 17.56
CA VAL A 150 -2.34 -4.77 16.49
C VAL A 150 -3.08 -3.50 16.12
N PHE A 151 -3.00 -3.08 14.88
CA PHE A 151 -3.88 -2.09 14.28
C PHE A 151 -4.95 -2.83 13.48
N LYS A 152 -6.20 -2.56 13.78
CA LYS A 152 -7.35 -3.24 13.18
C LYS A 152 -8.37 -2.22 12.68
N ILE A 153 -8.85 -2.42 11.45
CA ILE A 153 -10.00 -1.69 10.91
C ILE A 153 -11.14 -2.69 10.71
N THR A 154 -12.29 -2.37 11.26
CA THR A 154 -13.51 -3.19 11.17
C THR A 154 -14.71 -2.33 10.79
N GLY A 155 -15.64 -2.90 10.05
CA GLY A 155 -16.96 -2.32 9.79
C GLY A 155 -18.03 -3.36 10.02
N GLU A 156 -19.28 -2.93 10.24
CA GLU A 156 -20.38 -3.80 10.65
C GLU A 156 -20.69 -4.92 9.63
N ASN A 157 -20.34 -4.73 8.35
CA ASN A 157 -20.55 -5.68 7.25
C ASN A 157 -19.31 -5.85 6.35
N THR A 158 -18.11 -5.50 6.84
CA THR A 158 -16.88 -5.75 6.07
C THR A 158 -16.66 -7.24 5.94
N THR A 159 -16.38 -7.70 4.73
CA THR A 159 -16.14 -9.13 4.45
C THR A 159 -14.83 -9.62 5.08
N LYS A 160 -13.90 -8.70 5.40
CA LYS A 160 -12.60 -9.03 5.98
C LYS A 160 -12.07 -7.84 6.78
N ASP A 161 -11.63 -8.12 8.01
CA ASP A 161 -10.93 -7.13 8.83
C ASP A 161 -9.53 -6.87 8.28
N LEU A 162 -9.11 -5.60 8.23
CA LEU A 162 -7.71 -5.28 7.98
C LEU A 162 -6.94 -5.34 9.30
N ILE A 163 -5.93 -6.18 9.36
CA ILE A 163 -5.06 -6.33 10.55
C ILE A 163 -3.62 -6.12 10.13
N ILE A 164 -2.96 -5.10 10.66
CA ILE A 164 -1.55 -4.80 10.41
C ILE A 164 -0.81 -4.42 11.69
N CYS A 165 0.52 -4.50 11.66
CA CYS A 165 1.42 -4.04 12.71
C CYS A 165 2.79 -3.70 12.11
N GLY A 166 3.75 -3.30 12.93
CA GLY A 166 5.10 -2.99 12.48
C GLY A 166 5.25 -1.63 11.83
N MET A 167 6.03 -1.55 10.76
CA MET A 167 6.42 -0.31 10.07
C MET A 167 5.72 -0.22 8.70
N ASN A 168 4.78 0.72 8.56
CA ASN A 168 4.06 0.93 7.31
C ASN A 168 4.05 2.42 6.88
N SER A 169 5.00 3.22 7.35
CA SER A 169 5.10 4.63 6.96
C SER A 169 5.27 4.78 5.46
N GLY A 170 4.53 5.72 4.85
CA GLY A 170 4.53 5.97 3.41
C GLY A 170 3.57 5.09 2.61
N GLN A 171 2.94 4.09 3.24
CA GLN A 171 1.93 3.24 2.60
C GLN A 171 0.53 3.81 2.79
N HIS A 172 -0.43 3.28 2.06
CA HIS A 172 -1.84 3.63 2.19
C HIS A 172 -2.72 2.40 2.00
N VAL A 173 -3.96 2.49 2.47
CA VAL A 173 -4.99 1.48 2.24
C VAL A 173 -6.34 2.12 1.95
N TYR A 174 -7.13 1.47 1.12
CA TYR A 174 -8.53 1.80 0.84
C TYR A 174 -9.43 0.76 1.51
N VAL A 175 -10.48 1.22 2.17
CA VAL A 175 -11.49 0.37 2.80
C VAL A 175 -12.86 0.72 2.22
N ASP A 176 -13.52 -0.26 1.62
CA ASP A 176 -14.85 -0.09 1.05
C ASP A 176 -15.89 0.12 2.17
N VAL A 177 -16.70 1.17 2.03
CA VAL A 177 -17.75 1.55 3.00
C VAL A 177 -19.10 1.78 2.34
N GLU A 178 -19.32 1.23 1.14
CA GLU A 178 -20.53 1.44 0.36
C GLU A 178 -21.79 1.12 1.17
N ASN A 179 -21.78 0.00 1.92
CA ASN A 179 -22.91 -0.48 2.70
C ASN A 179 -22.71 -0.32 4.22
N ILE A 180 -21.85 0.60 4.64
CA ILE A 180 -21.47 0.80 6.03
C ILE A 180 -21.52 2.29 6.35
N ASP A 181 -22.08 2.67 7.49
CA ASP A 181 -22.15 4.06 7.93
C ASP A 181 -20.95 4.46 8.80
N GLU A 182 -20.33 3.50 9.48
CA GLU A 182 -19.17 3.75 10.34
C GLU A 182 -18.12 2.64 10.28
N LEU A 183 -16.85 3.03 10.40
CA LEU A 183 -15.72 2.14 10.63
C LEU A 183 -15.19 2.31 12.05
N ASN A 184 -14.74 1.22 12.65
CA ASN A 184 -13.99 1.22 13.89
C ASN A 184 -12.51 0.96 13.60
N VAL A 185 -11.67 1.88 14.03
CA VAL A 185 -10.22 1.73 14.04
C VAL A 185 -9.81 1.41 15.46
N GLU A 186 -9.19 0.28 15.69
CA GLU A 186 -8.79 -0.20 17.01
C GLU A 186 -7.31 -0.53 17.01
N MET A 187 -6.61 -0.09 18.05
CA MET A 187 -5.25 -0.51 18.34
C MET A 187 -5.22 -1.21 19.69
N THR A 188 -4.75 -2.44 19.69
CA THR A 188 -4.33 -3.15 20.91
C THR A 188 -2.82 -3.01 21.01
N LEU A 189 -2.33 -2.52 22.13
CA LEU A 189 -0.92 -2.18 22.32
C LEU A 189 -0.35 -2.94 23.50
N SER A 190 0.78 -3.59 23.32
CA SER A 190 1.42 -4.37 24.37
C SER A 190 1.91 -3.47 25.51
N LYS A 191 1.97 -4.03 26.71
CA LYS A 191 2.53 -3.33 27.89
C LYS A 191 4.07 -3.27 27.85
N LYS A 192 4.72 -3.90 26.90
CA LYS A 192 6.17 -3.80 26.71
C LYS A 192 6.54 -2.36 26.38
N ALA A 193 7.72 -1.93 26.80
CA ALA A 193 8.22 -0.57 26.58
C ALA A 193 8.64 -0.36 25.11
N VAL A 194 7.70 -0.42 24.20
CA VAL A 194 7.90 -0.11 22.78
C VAL A 194 7.53 1.35 22.54
N SER A 195 8.39 2.08 21.86
CA SER A 195 8.10 3.44 21.43
C SER A 195 7.27 3.39 20.14
N ARG A 196 6.11 4.04 20.15
CA ARG A 196 5.14 4.03 19.05
C ARG A 196 4.89 5.43 18.56
N ILE A 197 4.67 5.56 17.27
CA ILE A 197 4.23 6.81 16.66
C ILE A 197 3.28 6.49 15.52
N TRP A 198 2.20 7.27 15.42
CA TRP A 198 1.36 7.26 14.23
C TRP A 198 0.82 8.65 13.91
N GLU A 199 0.80 8.93 12.64
CA GLU A 199 0.11 10.04 12.00
C GLU A 199 -0.51 9.46 10.72
N ILE A 200 -1.83 9.31 10.74
CA ILE A 200 -2.59 8.69 9.67
C ILE A 200 -3.56 9.72 9.12
N ILE A 201 -3.52 9.99 7.82
CA ILE A 201 -4.53 10.84 7.19
C ILE A 201 -5.70 9.94 6.80
N ILE A 202 -6.88 10.29 7.27
CA ILE A 202 -8.15 9.64 6.94
C ILE A 202 -8.87 10.53 5.95
N THR A 203 -9.10 10.04 4.73
CA THR A 203 -9.79 10.75 3.66
C THR A 203 -11.01 9.95 3.24
N GLN A 204 -12.16 10.60 3.16
CA GLN A 204 -13.40 10.01 2.67
C GLN A 204 -13.50 10.26 1.16
N VAL A 205 -13.68 9.20 0.40
CA VAL A 205 -13.55 9.20 -1.07
C VAL A 205 -14.89 8.82 -1.71
N SER A 206 -15.31 9.59 -2.71
CA SER A 206 -16.50 9.29 -3.49
C SER A 206 -16.24 8.14 -4.48
N PHE A 207 -17.29 7.55 -5.01
CA PHE A 207 -17.19 6.45 -5.97
C PHE A 207 -16.35 6.80 -7.23
N SER A 208 -16.42 8.05 -7.68
CA SER A 208 -15.68 8.50 -8.88
C SER A 208 -14.19 8.73 -8.68
N GLU A 209 -13.75 8.88 -7.43
CA GLU A 209 -12.36 9.23 -7.06
C GLU A 209 -11.64 8.08 -6.34
N GLY A 210 -12.35 6.98 -6.09
CA GLY A 210 -11.85 5.83 -5.33
C GLY A 210 -10.92 4.91 -6.11
N SER A 211 -10.38 3.94 -5.39
CA SER A 211 -9.69 2.81 -6.00
C SER A 211 -10.69 1.87 -6.68
N PRO A 212 -10.28 1.11 -7.70
CA PRO A 212 -11.11 0.02 -8.21
C PRO A 212 -11.50 -0.96 -7.10
N PRO A 213 -12.69 -1.57 -7.17
CA PRO A 213 -13.13 -2.54 -6.17
C PRO A 213 -12.14 -3.70 -6.00
N GLY A 214 -11.88 -4.06 -4.75
CA GLY A 214 -10.96 -5.15 -4.40
C GLY A 214 -9.48 -4.75 -4.32
N CYS A 215 -9.14 -3.49 -4.57
CA CYS A 215 -7.79 -2.97 -4.42
C CYS A 215 -7.59 -2.41 -3.01
N LEU A 216 -6.75 -3.06 -2.19
CA LEU A 216 -6.38 -2.52 -0.88
C LEU A 216 -5.44 -1.32 -1.01
N GLN A 217 -4.52 -1.37 -1.98
CA GLN A 217 -3.63 -0.27 -2.33
C GLN A 217 -3.85 0.11 -3.79
N TYR A 218 -3.83 1.40 -4.09
CA TYR A 218 -4.02 1.91 -5.45
C TYR A 218 -3.03 3.02 -5.75
N PHE A 219 -2.23 2.80 -6.78
CA PHE A 219 -1.17 3.70 -7.21
C PHE A 219 -1.51 4.31 -8.57
N THR A 220 -1.02 5.52 -8.79
CA THR A 220 -1.17 6.27 -10.04
C THR A 220 0.20 6.75 -10.49
N GLY A 221 0.33 7.03 -11.79
CA GLY A 221 1.59 7.47 -12.38
C GLY A 221 2.31 6.39 -13.19
N ARG A 222 3.17 6.84 -14.07
CA ARG A 222 3.89 5.96 -15.02
C ARG A 222 4.97 5.12 -14.37
N TYR A 223 5.47 5.54 -13.24
CA TYR A 223 6.49 4.84 -12.44
C TYR A 223 6.23 5.04 -10.95
N GLY A 224 6.68 4.11 -10.17
CA GLY A 224 6.54 4.17 -8.71
C GLY A 224 7.11 2.94 -8.02
N THR A 225 6.90 2.89 -6.72
CA THR A 225 7.32 1.77 -5.87
C THR A 225 6.14 1.21 -5.12
N VAL A 226 6.01 -0.10 -5.12
CA VAL A 226 4.98 -0.85 -4.37
C VAL A 226 5.65 -1.79 -3.39
N GLN A 227 5.04 -1.95 -2.22
CA GLN A 227 5.59 -2.77 -1.14
C GLN A 227 4.48 -3.53 -0.42
N THR A 228 4.79 -4.74 0.03
CA THR A 228 3.91 -5.45 0.95
C THR A 228 3.92 -4.79 2.34
N MET A 229 2.83 -4.99 3.11
CA MET A 229 2.75 -4.44 4.46
C MET A 229 3.89 -4.94 5.35
N ASN A 230 4.48 -4.02 6.12
CA ASN A 230 5.62 -4.24 7.00
C ASN A 230 6.91 -4.67 6.27
N PHE A 231 7.05 -4.35 4.97
CA PHE A 231 8.32 -4.56 4.28
C PHE A 231 9.40 -3.64 4.85
N ALA A 232 10.50 -4.22 5.28
CA ALA A 232 11.72 -3.51 5.70
C ALA A 232 12.89 -4.48 5.66
N ASP A 233 14.14 -3.99 5.57
CA ASP A 233 15.36 -4.82 5.50
C ASP A 233 15.50 -5.83 6.65
N ASN A 234 14.99 -5.49 7.83
CA ASN A 234 14.91 -6.36 9.00
C ASN A 234 13.47 -6.69 9.40
N GLY A 235 12.52 -6.51 8.48
CA GLY A 235 11.10 -6.76 8.68
C GLY A 235 10.74 -8.23 8.58
N ARG A 236 9.47 -8.48 8.56
CA ARG A 236 8.82 -9.77 8.33
C ARG A 236 7.46 -9.47 7.69
N HIS A 237 7.15 -10.03 6.52
CA HIS A 237 5.82 -9.88 5.98
C HIS A 237 4.76 -10.40 6.95
N LEU A 238 3.59 -9.79 6.92
CA LEU A 238 2.49 -10.15 7.81
C LEU A 238 1.82 -11.44 7.34
N ALA A 239 1.46 -12.33 8.28
CA ALA A 239 0.66 -13.52 7.99
C ALA A 239 -0.83 -13.15 7.79
N ASN A 240 -1.59 -14.05 7.19
CA ASN A 240 -3.03 -13.90 6.91
C ASN A 240 -3.37 -12.66 6.08
N GLN A 241 -2.51 -12.31 5.14
CA GLN A 241 -2.73 -11.22 4.21
C GLN A 241 -3.21 -11.77 2.86
N ASP A 242 -4.27 -11.17 2.33
CA ASP A 242 -4.83 -11.54 1.03
C ASP A 242 -5.49 -10.30 0.45
N TYR A 243 -4.77 -9.62 -0.47
CA TYR A 243 -5.20 -8.35 -1.04
C TYR A 243 -4.54 -8.08 -2.39
N ASN A 244 -5.09 -7.11 -3.13
CA ASN A 244 -4.51 -6.63 -4.37
C ASN A 244 -3.88 -5.25 -4.20
N ILE A 245 -2.74 -5.07 -4.84
CA ILE A 245 -2.10 -3.79 -5.12
C ILE A 245 -2.42 -3.47 -6.58
N CYS A 246 -3.16 -2.40 -6.83
CA CYS A 246 -3.57 -2.01 -8.17
C CYS A 246 -2.81 -0.77 -8.62
N ILE A 247 -2.54 -0.70 -9.92
CA ILE A 247 -1.86 0.43 -10.54
C ILE A 247 -2.73 0.92 -11.68
N ARG A 248 -3.04 2.22 -11.69
CA ARG A 248 -3.81 2.82 -12.79
C ARG A 248 -2.99 2.74 -14.07
N GLN A 249 -3.60 2.18 -15.12
CA GLN A 249 -3.03 2.27 -16.45
C GLN A 249 -3.14 3.73 -16.91
N GLU A 250 -2.00 4.36 -17.16
CA GLU A 250 -1.95 5.73 -17.67
C GLU A 250 -2.23 5.76 -19.17
N GLU A 251 -2.60 6.92 -19.67
CA GLU A 251 -2.94 7.10 -21.10
C GLU A 251 -1.78 6.70 -22.01
N ASN A 252 -2.08 5.94 -23.07
CA ASN A 252 -1.13 5.43 -24.07
C ASN A 252 -0.06 4.47 -23.49
N MET A 253 -0.31 3.84 -22.34
CA MET A 253 0.53 2.80 -21.79
C MET A 253 -0.08 1.43 -22.07
N CYS A 254 0.70 0.46 -22.57
CA CYS A 254 0.22 -0.87 -22.98
C CYS A 254 0.78 -2.00 -22.14
N SER A 255 1.91 -1.82 -21.50
CA SER A 255 2.49 -2.81 -20.58
C SER A 255 3.08 -2.14 -19.34
N ILE A 256 3.41 -2.96 -18.36
CA ILE A 256 4.05 -2.54 -17.12
C ILE A 256 5.21 -3.48 -16.82
N THR A 257 6.31 -2.94 -16.34
CA THR A 257 7.46 -3.71 -15.91
C THR A 257 7.64 -3.61 -14.42
N TYR A 258 8.10 -4.70 -13.80
CA TYR A 258 8.39 -4.80 -12.38
C TYR A 258 9.83 -5.24 -12.18
N GLU A 259 10.55 -4.55 -11.30
CA GLU A 259 11.89 -4.91 -10.88
C GLU A 259 12.05 -4.78 -9.34
N PRO A 260 12.82 -5.63 -8.67
CA PRO A 260 13.07 -5.49 -7.24
C PRO A 260 13.73 -4.13 -6.91
N CYS A 261 13.30 -3.48 -5.82
CA CYS A 261 13.86 -2.20 -5.37
C CYS A 261 15.38 -2.27 -5.11
N HIS A 262 15.86 -3.43 -4.68
CA HIS A 262 17.27 -3.77 -4.45
C HIS A 262 17.42 -5.30 -4.40
N GLU A 263 18.64 -5.81 -4.35
CA GLU A 263 18.99 -7.23 -4.45
C GLU A 263 18.19 -8.16 -3.50
N ASN A 264 17.88 -7.70 -2.29
CA ASN A 264 17.12 -8.48 -1.30
C ASN A 264 15.66 -8.06 -1.15
N ALA A 265 15.13 -7.32 -2.10
CA ALA A 265 13.79 -6.73 -2.02
C ALA A 265 12.64 -7.73 -2.27
N PHE A 266 12.93 -8.96 -2.62
CA PHE A 266 11.96 -10.04 -2.78
C PHE A 266 12.43 -11.26 -2.01
N ARG A 267 11.73 -11.57 -0.89
CA ARG A 267 12.01 -12.75 -0.07
C ARG A 267 10.72 -13.28 0.51
N ILE A 268 10.22 -14.37 -0.09
CA ILE A 268 8.98 -15.05 0.29
C ILE A 268 9.29 -16.54 0.24
N SER A 269 9.84 -17.06 1.34
CA SER A 269 10.28 -18.45 1.42
C SER A 269 9.12 -19.42 1.25
N PRO A 270 9.23 -20.44 0.40
CA PRO A 270 8.29 -21.53 0.40
C PRO A 270 8.35 -22.25 1.76
N ASN A 271 7.20 -22.61 2.30
CA ASN A 271 7.13 -23.35 3.59
C ASN A 271 7.85 -24.68 3.44
N SER A 272 8.96 -24.84 4.17
CA SER A 272 10.01 -25.83 3.96
C SER A 272 9.70 -27.25 4.46
N GLU A 273 8.46 -27.72 4.55
CA GLU A 273 8.21 -29.10 4.97
C GLU A 273 8.07 -30.14 3.86
N ASP A 274 7.95 -29.72 2.60
CA ASP A 274 7.86 -30.67 1.48
C ASP A 274 9.13 -30.77 0.62
N THR A 275 10.24 -30.15 1.03
CA THR A 275 11.54 -30.33 0.35
C THR A 275 12.23 -31.67 0.65
N THR A 276 11.63 -32.57 1.38
CA THR A 276 11.97 -33.97 1.31
C THR A 276 11.20 -34.65 0.17
N ILE A 277 11.26 -34.09 -1.03
CA ILE A 277 11.07 -34.91 -2.22
C ILE A 277 12.23 -35.87 -2.19
N ASN A 278 11.94 -37.11 -1.79
CA ASN A 278 12.82 -38.25 -2.02
C ASN A 278 13.26 -38.22 -3.46
N THR A 279 14.44 -37.68 -3.73
CA THR A 279 15.14 -37.82 -5.02
C THR A 279 15.35 -39.28 -5.38
N ASN A 280 15.04 -40.21 -4.51
CA ASN A 280 15.10 -41.66 -4.73
C ASN A 280 13.89 -42.25 -5.46
N LEU A 281 12.81 -41.47 -5.72
CA LEU A 281 11.66 -41.95 -6.53
C LEU A 281 11.75 -41.60 -8.02
N LEU A 282 12.82 -40.90 -8.44
CA LEU A 282 13.06 -40.56 -9.85
C LEU A 282 14.02 -41.55 -10.56
N ALA A 283 14.41 -42.65 -9.92
CA ALA A 283 15.41 -43.56 -10.47
C ALA A 283 14.86 -44.83 -11.16
N GLU A 284 13.53 -45.04 -11.22
CA GLU A 284 12.99 -46.19 -11.98
C GLU A 284 11.73 -45.78 -12.75
N GLY A 285 11.90 -45.47 -14.03
CA GLY A 285 10.80 -45.23 -14.96
C GLY A 285 11.30 -44.68 -16.27
N SER A 286 11.97 -45.54 -17.07
CA SER A 286 12.18 -45.27 -18.49
C SER A 286 10.81 -45.22 -19.20
N GLY A 287 10.38 -44.04 -19.64
CA GLY A 287 9.17 -43.88 -20.42
C GLY A 287 9.16 -42.48 -21.01
N ASP A 288 9.22 -42.44 -22.29
CA ASP A 288 9.27 -41.37 -23.25
C ASP A 288 8.64 -40.04 -22.85
N GLY A 289 9.38 -38.97 -23.22
CA GLY A 289 9.11 -37.57 -22.97
C GLY A 289 7.76 -37.07 -23.45
N GLU A 290 7.37 -36.00 -22.85
CA GLU A 290 6.30 -35.01 -23.08
C GLU A 290 5.38 -34.89 -21.87
N SER A 291 5.81 -34.12 -20.87
CA SER A 291 4.90 -33.41 -19.93
C SER A 291 5.58 -32.86 -18.67
N ASP A 292 6.91 -32.82 -18.59
CA ASP A 292 7.59 -32.47 -17.32
C ASP A 292 7.43 -30.98 -16.95
N ASP A 293 7.41 -30.06 -17.91
CA ASP A 293 7.33 -28.61 -17.63
C ASP A 293 5.98 -28.16 -17.03
N LEU A 294 4.87 -28.74 -17.50
CA LEU A 294 3.55 -28.46 -16.93
C LEU A 294 3.41 -29.03 -15.51
N ARG A 295 4.00 -30.18 -15.29
CA ARG A 295 3.99 -30.86 -13.98
C ARG A 295 4.87 -30.12 -12.95
N GLU A 296 5.95 -29.50 -13.40
CA GLU A 296 6.84 -28.69 -12.58
C GLU A 296 6.20 -27.34 -12.22
N SER A 297 5.51 -26.69 -13.15
CA SER A 297 4.71 -25.49 -12.88
C SER A 297 3.55 -25.76 -11.91
N PHE A 298 2.81 -26.84 -12.08
CA PHE A 298 1.74 -27.22 -11.15
C PHE A 298 2.28 -27.60 -9.77
N ARG A 299 3.46 -28.23 -9.68
CA ARG A 299 4.13 -28.52 -8.40
C ARG A 299 4.63 -27.26 -7.71
N ALA A 300 5.12 -26.27 -8.44
CA ALA A 300 5.50 -24.95 -7.90
C ALA A 300 4.28 -24.23 -7.29
N ILE A 301 3.10 -24.36 -7.90
CA ILE A 301 1.83 -23.81 -7.38
C ILE A 301 1.45 -24.44 -6.03
N GLU A 302 1.63 -25.75 -5.86
CA GLU A 302 1.35 -26.45 -4.60
C GLU A 302 2.35 -26.13 -3.48
N MET A 303 3.56 -25.68 -3.83
CA MET A 303 4.64 -25.44 -2.84
C MET A 303 4.65 -24.02 -2.24
N CYS A 304 3.93 -23.04 -2.81
CA CYS A 304 3.94 -21.64 -2.37
C CYS A 304 2.68 -21.30 -1.61
N ASN A 305 2.67 -21.48 -0.29
CA ASN A 305 1.59 -20.97 0.58
C ASN A 305 1.60 -19.44 0.63
N ASP A 306 2.79 -18.84 0.75
CA ASP A 306 3.01 -17.41 0.67
C ASP A 306 3.49 -17.10 -0.74
N ARG A 307 2.80 -16.21 -1.45
CA ARG A 307 3.07 -15.93 -2.86
C ARG A 307 2.65 -14.54 -3.29
N ILE A 308 3.29 -14.07 -4.33
CA ILE A 308 2.90 -12.90 -5.12
C ILE A 308 2.37 -13.40 -6.47
N ILE A 309 1.28 -12.81 -6.92
CA ILE A 309 0.66 -13.11 -8.21
C ILE A 309 0.86 -11.90 -9.10
N LEU A 310 1.59 -12.09 -10.19
CA LEU A 310 1.77 -11.09 -11.26
C LEU A 310 1.01 -11.59 -12.49
N PRO A 311 -0.10 -10.93 -12.90
CA PRO A 311 -0.83 -11.32 -14.10
C PRO A 311 0.07 -11.25 -15.33
N CYS A 312 -0.10 -12.17 -16.23
CA CYS A 312 0.61 -12.25 -17.49
C CYS A 312 -0.33 -12.66 -18.65
N ASP A 313 0.10 -12.43 -19.88
CA ASP A 313 -0.74 -12.66 -21.04
C ASP A 313 -1.11 -14.14 -21.19
N THR A 314 -2.41 -14.38 -21.31
CA THR A 314 -2.97 -15.74 -21.44
C THR A 314 -2.65 -16.40 -22.77
N GLU A 315 -2.23 -15.66 -23.78
CA GLU A 315 -1.83 -16.23 -25.06
C GLU A 315 -0.56 -17.08 -24.95
N GLU A 316 0.35 -16.72 -24.04
CA GLU A 316 1.54 -17.53 -23.72
C GLU A 316 1.22 -18.76 -22.86
N LEU A 317 0.11 -18.72 -22.09
CA LEU A 317 -0.32 -19.79 -21.19
C LEU A 317 -1.03 -20.94 -21.90
N ILE A 318 -1.66 -20.70 -23.06
CA ILE A 318 -2.53 -21.67 -23.72
C ILE A 318 -1.76 -22.63 -24.64
N MET A 319 -0.51 -22.34 -25.00
CA MET A 319 0.26 -23.09 -25.98
C MET A 319 1.62 -23.70 -25.53
N PRO A 320 1.75 -24.27 -24.32
CA PRO A 320 3.02 -24.82 -23.89
C PRO A 320 3.39 -26.16 -24.58
N GLY A 321 2.52 -26.71 -25.36
CA GLY A 321 2.73 -28.06 -25.94
C GLY A 321 2.87 -28.12 -27.46
N MET A 322 2.71 -27.03 -28.20
CA MET A 322 2.61 -27.08 -29.65
C MET A 322 3.80 -26.49 -30.40
N PHE A 323 4.62 -25.72 -29.74
CA PHE A 323 5.86 -25.18 -30.31
C PHE A 323 6.95 -25.28 -29.24
N ASN A 324 8.15 -25.68 -29.63
CA ASN A 324 9.36 -25.60 -28.82
C ASN A 324 9.56 -24.15 -28.36
N LEU A 325 8.81 -23.74 -27.35
CA LEU A 325 8.90 -22.38 -26.81
C LEU A 325 10.23 -22.24 -26.08
N ALA A 326 10.95 -21.26 -26.58
CA ALA A 326 12.12 -20.66 -25.95
C ALA A 326 11.81 -20.22 -24.50
N PRO A 327 12.83 -20.07 -23.64
CA PRO A 327 12.68 -19.65 -22.25
C PRO A 327 12.05 -18.28 -22.17
N GLY A 328 10.77 -18.21 -21.81
CA GLY A 328 9.95 -17.01 -21.76
C GLY A 328 8.54 -17.32 -21.26
N SER A 329 8.28 -18.54 -20.75
CA SER A 329 6.97 -18.84 -20.16
C SER A 329 6.69 -17.93 -18.99
N CYS A 330 5.59 -17.19 -19.10
CA CYS A 330 5.11 -16.31 -18.04
C CYS A 330 4.81 -17.12 -16.77
N ASN A 331 5.47 -16.79 -15.69
CA ASN A 331 5.19 -17.35 -14.38
C ASN A 331 4.23 -16.42 -13.63
N LEU A 332 3.00 -16.87 -13.41
CA LEU A 332 1.97 -16.12 -12.68
C LEU A 332 2.26 -16.03 -11.18
N ILE A 333 2.90 -17.05 -10.62
CA ILE A 333 3.11 -17.20 -9.17
C ILE A 333 4.59 -17.05 -8.85
N HIS A 334 4.89 -16.12 -7.95
CA HIS A 334 6.23 -15.84 -7.49
C HIS A 334 6.36 -16.08 -5.98
N CYS A 335 7.31 -16.91 -5.62
CA CYS A 335 7.79 -17.12 -4.25
C CYS A 335 9.28 -17.51 -4.31
N GLY A 336 9.94 -17.55 -3.18
CA GLY A 336 11.35 -17.86 -3.07
C GLY A 336 12.18 -16.66 -2.60
N LEU A 337 13.49 -16.77 -2.78
CA LEU A 337 14.45 -15.75 -2.32
C LEU A 337 14.79 -14.72 -3.40
N SER A 338 14.21 -14.85 -4.58
CA SER A 338 14.36 -13.93 -5.70
C SER A 338 13.10 -13.91 -6.54
N LEU A 339 12.77 -12.74 -7.10
CA LEU A 339 11.68 -12.60 -8.05
C LEU A 339 11.95 -13.36 -9.36
N CYS A 340 13.21 -13.40 -9.80
CA CYS A 340 13.67 -14.08 -11.01
C CYS A 340 14.67 -15.19 -10.63
N PRO A 341 14.22 -16.42 -10.35
CA PRO A 341 15.11 -17.49 -9.89
C PRO A 341 16.10 -17.97 -10.97
N SER A 342 15.81 -17.73 -12.25
CA SER A 342 16.62 -18.21 -13.39
C SER A 342 17.90 -17.40 -13.67
N GLY A 343 18.30 -16.48 -12.79
CA GLY A 343 19.56 -15.75 -12.92
C GLY A 343 19.59 -14.70 -14.03
N ASN A 344 18.41 -14.24 -14.49
CA ASN A 344 18.32 -13.10 -15.39
C ASN A 344 18.75 -11.85 -14.66
N ASP A 345 19.85 -11.24 -15.09
CA ASP A 345 20.33 -9.96 -14.56
C ASP A 345 20.32 -8.94 -15.72
N PRO A 346 19.58 -7.81 -15.62
CA PRO A 346 18.71 -7.41 -14.50
C PRO A 346 17.42 -8.24 -14.42
N CYS A 347 16.96 -8.51 -13.18
CA CYS A 347 15.66 -9.12 -12.94
C CYS A 347 14.55 -8.13 -13.25
N LYS A 348 13.87 -8.31 -14.36
CA LYS A 348 12.75 -7.47 -14.82
C LYS A 348 11.65 -8.36 -15.40
N ILE A 349 10.42 -8.18 -14.93
CA ILE A 349 9.24 -8.87 -15.43
C ILE A 349 8.35 -7.84 -16.12
N GLU A 350 7.97 -8.11 -17.35
CA GLU A 350 7.01 -7.30 -18.10
C GLU A 350 5.66 -8.02 -18.18
N SER A 351 4.58 -7.27 -18.11
CA SER A 351 3.20 -7.73 -18.23
C SER A 351 2.38 -6.75 -19.04
N SER A 352 1.66 -7.23 -20.04
CA SER A 352 0.65 -6.47 -20.78
C SER A 352 -0.79 -6.79 -20.32
N ALA A 353 -0.93 -7.71 -19.35
CA ALA A 353 -2.22 -8.09 -18.79
C ALA A 353 -2.86 -6.91 -18.02
N THR A 354 -4.06 -6.52 -18.42
CA THR A 354 -4.82 -5.43 -17.79
C THR A 354 -6.05 -5.97 -17.06
N PRO A 355 -6.47 -5.34 -15.94
CA PRO A 355 -5.89 -4.19 -15.26
C PRO A 355 -4.56 -4.52 -14.57
N PHE A 356 -3.65 -3.55 -14.48
CA PHE A 356 -2.37 -3.75 -13.79
C PHE A 356 -2.61 -3.96 -12.30
N ASN A 357 -2.35 -5.16 -11.82
CA ASN A 357 -2.49 -5.51 -10.42
C ASN A 357 -1.45 -6.53 -9.97
N ILE A 358 -1.21 -6.56 -8.68
CA ILE A 358 -0.34 -7.52 -8.01
C ILE A 358 -1.16 -8.16 -6.90
N GLY A 359 -1.35 -9.48 -6.96
CA GLY A 359 -1.98 -10.24 -5.89
C GLY A 359 -0.97 -10.56 -4.79
N VAL A 360 -1.30 -10.24 -3.54
CA VAL A 360 -0.53 -10.61 -2.36
C VAL A 360 -1.30 -11.65 -1.59
N HIS A 361 -0.75 -12.84 -1.45
CA HIS A 361 -1.35 -13.92 -0.69
C HIS A 361 -0.35 -14.50 0.30
N PHE A 362 -0.52 -14.19 1.59
CA PHE A 362 0.27 -14.74 2.68
C PHE A 362 -0.65 -15.50 3.61
N GLY A 363 -0.42 -16.80 3.70
CA GLY A 363 -1.24 -17.73 4.47
C GLY A 363 -1.03 -17.62 5.97
N ASN A 364 -1.62 -18.55 6.69
CA ASN A 364 -1.39 -18.69 8.11
C ASN A 364 -0.06 -19.42 8.33
N SER A 365 0.93 -18.72 8.84
CA SER A 365 2.22 -19.32 9.25
C SER A 365 2.05 -20.14 10.53
N ALA A 366 1.41 -21.30 10.42
CA ALA A 366 1.29 -22.24 11.54
C ALA A 366 2.68 -22.79 11.98
N LYS A 367 3.69 -22.69 11.11
CA LYS A 367 5.05 -23.17 11.35
C LYS A 367 6.06 -22.02 11.36
N PRO A 368 7.02 -22.02 12.29
CA PRO A 368 8.07 -21.01 12.33
C PRO A 368 9.00 -21.14 11.12
N VAL A 369 9.22 -20.03 10.41
CA VAL A 369 10.16 -19.94 9.28
C VAL A 369 11.26 -18.93 9.57
N SER A 370 12.35 -18.97 8.78
CA SER A 370 13.44 -18.00 8.89
C SER A 370 12.92 -16.57 8.60
N PRO A 371 13.10 -15.61 9.52
CA PRO A 371 12.66 -14.23 9.28
C PRO A 371 13.38 -13.58 8.11
N GLU A 372 14.66 -13.87 7.91
CA GLU A 372 15.51 -13.28 6.87
C GLU A 372 15.04 -13.65 5.45
N ASP A 373 14.37 -14.80 5.32
CA ASP A 373 13.86 -15.31 4.06
C ASP A 373 12.39 -14.95 3.81
N ASN A 374 11.80 -14.14 4.68
CA ASN A 374 10.38 -13.78 4.66
C ASN A 374 10.14 -12.29 4.89
N LEU A 375 10.90 -11.44 4.21
CA LEU A 375 10.77 -9.99 4.30
C LEU A 375 9.50 -9.47 3.62
N GLY A 376 9.05 -10.15 2.57
CA GLY A 376 8.00 -9.71 1.67
C GLY A 376 8.55 -9.20 0.35
N MET A 377 7.92 -8.17 -0.21
CA MET A 377 8.21 -7.66 -1.54
C MET A 377 8.30 -6.13 -1.54
N CYS A 378 9.32 -5.60 -2.24
CA CYS A 378 9.40 -4.23 -2.73
C CYS A 378 9.74 -4.26 -4.23
N LEU A 379 8.88 -3.67 -5.06
CA LEU A 379 9.07 -3.59 -6.50
C LEU A 379 8.94 -2.15 -6.98
N ASN A 380 9.86 -1.74 -7.85
CA ASN A 380 9.69 -0.58 -8.70
C ASN A 380 8.88 -0.99 -9.93
N TYR A 381 7.93 -0.17 -10.34
CA TYR A 381 7.20 -0.37 -11.59
C TYR A 381 7.41 0.79 -12.56
N GLU A 382 7.36 0.47 -13.85
CA GLU A 382 7.37 1.43 -14.94
C GLU A 382 6.40 0.99 -16.01
N GLN A 383 5.51 1.89 -16.45
CA GLN A 383 4.57 1.63 -17.54
C GLN A 383 5.22 1.96 -18.88
N ILE A 384 5.07 1.07 -19.83
CA ILE A 384 5.66 1.16 -21.18
C ILE A 384 4.61 1.65 -22.17
N PRO A 385 4.95 2.64 -23.00
CA PRO A 385 4.04 3.17 -24.03
C PRO A 385 3.64 2.11 -25.04
N CYS A 386 2.44 2.27 -25.61
CA CYS A 386 2.02 1.51 -26.80
C CYS A 386 2.92 1.86 -27.99
N GLU A 387 3.29 0.85 -28.75
CA GLU A 387 4.04 1.03 -30.02
C GLU A 387 3.14 1.61 -31.13
#